data_98286a35dea17c8eed371d817c319133
#
_entry.id   98286a35dea17c8eed371d817c319133
#
_cell.length_a   1.000
_cell.length_b   1.000
_cell.length_c   1.000
_cell.angle_alpha   90.00
_cell.angle_beta   90.00
_cell.angle_gamma   90.00
#
_symmetry.space_group_name_H-M   'P 1'
#
loop_
_entity.id
_entity.type
_entity.pdbx_description
1 polymer ?
#
loop_
_entity_poly.entity_id
_entity_poly.type
_entity_poly.pdbx_seq_one_letter_code
_entity_poly.pdbx_strand_id
1 'polypeptide(L)'
;MIDIALHSENGEAVAVSGISNRQNISVKYLEQILAALRQTYLIRGIKGFKGGYMLARPANHITFQEIIDALDITVLSDVDTGNTSNPSLLKATVQESLWDQMTTYLRTFCAGITLQDMIDRYRSSIPPDEAFMYYI
;
A
#
# COMPACT_ATOMS: atom_id res chain seq x y z
N MET A 1 -3.45 2.57 -4.40
CA MET A 1 -3.23 1.22 -4.94
C MET A 1 -4.53 0.52 -5.35
N ILE A 2 -5.50 0.32 -4.46
CA ILE A 2 -6.81 -0.30 -4.78
C ILE A 2 -7.53 0.49 -5.89
N ASP A 3 -7.60 1.81 -5.79
CA ASP A 3 -8.20 2.67 -6.83
C ASP A 3 -7.58 2.45 -8.22
N ILE A 4 -6.25 2.40 -8.28
CA ILE A 4 -5.53 2.11 -9.53
C ILE A 4 -5.89 0.72 -10.05
N ALA A 5 -5.90 -0.29 -9.19
CA ALA A 5 -6.24 -1.66 -9.59
C ALA A 5 -7.64 -1.74 -10.20
N LEU A 6 -8.64 -1.18 -9.51
CA LEU A 6 -10.05 -1.23 -9.94
C LEU A 6 -10.31 -0.49 -11.25
N HIS A 7 -9.64 0.64 -11.48
CA HIS A 7 -9.90 1.50 -12.64
C HIS A 7 -8.93 1.26 -13.81
N SER A 8 -8.01 0.29 -13.69
CA SER A 8 -7.12 -0.12 -14.79
C SER A 8 -7.38 -1.55 -15.29
N GLU A 9 -8.47 -2.20 -14.87
CA GLU A 9 -8.81 -3.57 -15.27
C GLU A 9 -9.06 -3.72 -16.77
N ASN A 10 -9.53 -2.65 -17.41
CA ASN A 10 -9.73 -2.58 -18.86
C ASN A 10 -8.42 -2.35 -19.65
N GLY A 11 -7.28 -2.30 -18.98
CA GLY A 11 -5.98 -2.01 -19.60
C GLY A 11 -5.68 -0.53 -19.81
N GLU A 12 -6.56 0.38 -19.36
CA GLU A 12 -6.35 1.82 -19.42
C GLU A 12 -5.63 2.35 -18.18
N ALA A 13 -4.76 3.35 -18.38
CA ALA A 13 -4.07 3.98 -17.27
C ALA A 13 -5.01 4.92 -16.48
N VAL A 14 -4.81 4.99 -15.18
CA VAL A 14 -5.61 5.82 -14.27
C VAL A 14 -4.91 7.17 -14.09
N ALA A 15 -5.60 8.24 -14.50
CA ALA A 15 -5.09 9.61 -14.34
C ALA A 15 -5.09 10.04 -12.86
N VAL A 16 -4.08 10.83 -12.47
CA VAL A 16 -3.95 11.36 -11.09
C VAL A 16 -5.16 12.20 -10.68
N SER A 17 -5.69 13.00 -11.60
CA SER A 17 -6.90 13.80 -11.35
C SER A 17 -8.12 12.92 -11.03
N GLY A 18 -8.26 11.77 -11.70
CA GLY A 18 -9.32 10.82 -11.42
C GLY A 18 -9.21 10.25 -10.00
N ILE A 19 -8.00 9.84 -9.58
CA ILE A 19 -7.75 9.36 -8.21
C ILE A 19 -8.04 10.48 -7.20
N SER A 20 -7.54 11.69 -7.45
CA SER A 20 -7.75 12.86 -6.61
C SER A 20 -9.23 13.11 -6.34
N ASN A 21 -10.04 13.10 -7.38
CA ASN A 21 -11.49 13.35 -7.29
C ASN A 21 -12.22 12.24 -6.53
N ARG A 22 -11.91 10.97 -6.81
CA ARG A 22 -12.60 9.84 -6.16
C ARG A 22 -12.21 9.69 -4.68
N GLN A 23 -10.94 9.92 -4.35
CA GLN A 23 -10.42 9.69 -3.00
C GLN A 23 -10.34 10.97 -2.16
N ASN A 24 -10.68 12.13 -2.74
CA ASN A 24 -10.57 13.44 -2.08
C ASN A 24 -9.18 13.70 -1.49
N ILE A 25 -8.14 13.40 -2.27
CA ILE A 25 -6.73 13.60 -1.92
C ILE A 25 -6.13 14.61 -2.90
N SER A 26 -5.33 15.57 -2.39
CA SER A 26 -4.72 16.58 -3.26
C SER A 26 -3.78 15.96 -4.30
N VAL A 27 -3.78 16.49 -5.51
CA VAL A 27 -2.90 16.05 -6.60
C VAL A 27 -1.43 16.09 -6.17
N LYS A 28 -1.01 17.18 -5.50
CA LYS A 28 0.37 17.34 -5.03
C LYS A 28 0.80 16.22 -4.08
N TYR A 29 -0.07 15.83 -3.15
CA TYR A 29 0.21 14.74 -2.23
C TYR A 29 0.23 13.38 -2.93
N LEU A 30 -0.73 13.16 -3.85
CA LEU A 30 -0.75 11.94 -4.68
C LEU A 30 0.50 11.79 -5.53
N GLU A 31 1.04 12.85 -6.11
CA GLU A 31 2.27 12.79 -6.90
C GLU A 31 3.46 12.29 -6.07
N GLN A 32 3.56 12.68 -4.81
CA GLN A 32 4.59 12.18 -3.90
C GLN A 32 4.42 10.67 -3.62
N ILE A 33 3.20 10.25 -3.30
CA ILE A 33 2.88 8.84 -3.06
C ILE A 33 3.16 8.00 -4.31
N LEU A 34 2.66 8.44 -5.47
CA LEU A 34 2.81 7.73 -6.73
C LEU A 34 4.29 7.66 -7.18
N ALA A 35 5.08 8.69 -6.88
CA ALA A 35 6.52 8.65 -7.13
C ALA A 35 7.21 7.55 -6.32
N ALA A 36 6.89 7.43 -5.02
CA ALA A 36 7.43 6.37 -4.15
C ALA A 36 7.03 4.97 -4.62
N LEU A 37 5.74 4.77 -4.93
CA LEU A 37 5.23 3.48 -5.43
C LEU A 37 5.83 3.10 -6.78
N ARG A 38 6.13 4.07 -7.64
CA ARG A 38 6.80 3.83 -8.92
C ARG A 38 8.26 3.44 -8.75
N GLN A 39 8.97 4.09 -7.81
CA GLN A 39 10.37 3.76 -7.51
C GLN A 39 10.55 2.32 -7.02
N THR A 40 9.56 1.79 -6.33
CA THR A 40 9.55 0.41 -5.83
C THR A 40 8.92 -0.60 -6.79
N TYR A 41 8.60 -0.18 -8.02
CA TYR A 41 8.00 -1.04 -9.04
C TYR A 41 6.66 -1.68 -8.66
N LEU A 42 5.88 -1.02 -7.80
CA LEU A 42 4.51 -1.42 -7.48
C LEU A 42 3.51 -0.90 -8.51
N ILE A 43 3.80 0.26 -9.09
CA ILE A 43 3.06 0.85 -10.20
C ILE A 43 4.02 1.25 -11.33
N ARG A 44 3.47 1.43 -12.52
CA ARG A 44 4.17 1.97 -13.69
C ARG A 44 3.42 3.15 -14.26
N GLY A 45 4.15 4.14 -14.77
CA GLY A 45 3.58 5.29 -15.48
C GLY A 45 3.37 4.97 -16.96
N ILE A 46 2.27 5.45 -17.51
CA ILE A 46 1.95 5.41 -18.94
C ILE A 46 1.96 6.84 -19.46
N LYS A 47 2.77 7.10 -20.47
CA LYS A 47 2.88 8.41 -21.12
C LYS A 47 1.79 8.61 -22.17
N GLY A 48 1.45 9.88 -22.46
CA GLY A 48 0.56 10.26 -23.54
C GLY A 48 -0.74 10.89 -23.07
N PHE A 49 -1.64 11.17 -24.01
CA PHE A 49 -2.93 11.86 -23.76
C PHE A 49 -3.83 11.07 -22.81
N LYS A 50 -3.85 9.73 -22.93
CA LYS A 50 -4.54 8.82 -22.00
C LYS A 50 -3.55 8.22 -20.97
N GLY A 51 -2.54 8.99 -20.59
CA GLY A 51 -1.54 8.57 -19.63
C GLY A 51 -2.04 8.56 -18.19
N GLY A 52 -1.22 7.98 -17.33
CA GLY A 52 -1.53 7.84 -15.91
C GLY A 52 -0.74 6.70 -15.31
N TYR A 53 -1.34 5.97 -14.40
CA TYR A 53 -0.69 4.88 -13.68
C TYR A 53 -1.47 3.58 -13.78
N MET A 54 -0.72 2.48 -13.77
CA MET A 54 -1.25 1.11 -13.70
C MET A 54 -0.42 0.31 -12.70
N LEU A 55 -0.95 -0.82 -12.24
CA LEU A 55 -0.13 -1.78 -11.49
C LEU A 55 1.02 -2.27 -12.36
N ALA A 56 2.22 -2.42 -11.77
CA ALA A 56 3.38 -2.96 -12.47
C ALA A 56 3.37 -4.50 -12.53
N ARG A 57 2.60 -5.14 -11.65
CA ARG A 57 2.42 -6.59 -11.57
C ARG A 57 1.03 -6.93 -11.04
N PRO A 58 0.58 -8.19 -11.16
CA PRO A 58 -0.74 -8.60 -10.69
C PRO A 58 -0.98 -8.29 -9.20
N ALA A 59 -2.20 -7.91 -8.85
CA ALA A 59 -2.55 -7.50 -7.48
C ALA A 59 -2.34 -8.62 -6.43
N ASN A 60 -2.48 -9.89 -6.83
CA ASN A 60 -2.19 -11.04 -5.97
C ASN A 60 -0.68 -11.30 -5.73
N HIS A 61 0.19 -10.57 -6.43
CA HIS A 61 1.65 -10.58 -6.25
C HIS A 61 2.18 -9.30 -5.59
N ILE A 62 1.31 -8.47 -5.05
CA ILE A 62 1.65 -7.27 -4.30
C ILE A 62 1.15 -7.45 -2.88
N THR A 63 2.05 -7.47 -1.90
CA THR A 63 1.70 -7.58 -0.48
C THR A 63 1.48 -6.21 0.15
N PHE A 64 0.71 -6.19 1.22
CA PHE A 64 0.52 -4.97 2.01
C PHE A 64 1.83 -4.49 2.64
N GLN A 65 2.72 -5.42 3.01
CA GLN A 65 4.06 -5.09 3.47
C GLN A 65 4.84 -4.27 2.44
N GLU A 66 4.88 -4.70 1.19
CA GLU A 66 5.58 -3.98 0.12
C GLU A 66 5.03 -2.56 -0.09
N ILE A 67 3.72 -2.38 0.05
CA ILE A 67 3.10 -1.05 -0.07
C ILE A 67 3.52 -0.14 1.09
N ILE A 68 3.51 -0.65 2.33
CA ILE A 68 3.94 0.11 3.50
C ILE A 68 5.43 0.45 3.39
N ASP A 69 6.28 -0.52 3.06
CA ASP A 69 7.73 -0.32 2.93
C ASP A 69 8.07 0.72 1.83
N ALA A 70 7.24 0.80 0.79
CA ALA A 70 7.39 1.80 -0.26
C ALA A 70 7.06 3.23 0.19
N LEU A 71 6.09 3.38 1.10
CA LEU A 71 5.57 4.68 1.53
C LEU A 71 6.21 5.17 2.82
N ASP A 72 6.44 4.27 3.76
CA ASP A 72 7.03 4.59 5.06
C ASP A 72 7.76 3.37 5.62
N ILE A 73 9.05 3.29 5.33
CA ILE A 73 9.92 2.21 5.79
C ILE A 73 9.96 2.10 7.32
N THR A 74 9.61 3.16 8.05
CA THR A 74 9.70 3.19 9.51
C THR A 74 8.56 2.42 10.18
N VAL A 75 7.41 2.26 9.52
CA VAL A 75 6.23 1.58 10.09
C VAL A 75 6.51 0.12 10.44
N LEU A 76 7.30 -0.56 9.62
CA LEU A 76 7.68 -1.97 9.81
C LEU A 76 9.16 -2.15 10.15
N SER A 77 9.89 -1.07 10.41
CA SER A 77 11.28 -1.15 10.84
C SER A 77 11.36 -1.60 12.31
N ASP A 78 12.47 -2.21 12.65
CA ASP A 78 12.74 -2.57 14.04
C ASP A 78 12.79 -1.29 14.88
N VAL A 79 12.14 -1.33 16.04
CA VAL A 79 12.18 -0.20 16.98
C VAL A 79 13.58 -0.20 17.62
N ASP A 80 14.42 0.72 17.13
CA ASP A 80 15.72 0.96 17.76
C ASP A 80 15.53 1.87 18.99
N THR A 81 15.68 1.31 20.16
CA THR A 81 15.56 2.02 21.44
C THR A 81 16.82 2.84 21.79
N GLY A 82 17.68 3.07 20.81
CA GLY A 82 18.88 3.91 20.91
C GLY A 82 20.16 3.09 21.09
N ASN A 83 21.15 3.53 20.35
CA ASN A 83 22.48 2.93 20.25
C ASN A 83 23.27 3.19 21.53
N THR A 84 22.96 2.47 22.61
CA THR A 84 23.80 2.43 23.79
C THR A 84 24.63 1.15 23.75
N SER A 85 25.94 1.31 23.75
CA SER A 85 26.93 0.23 23.71
C SER A 85 26.77 -0.80 24.84
N ASN A 86 25.87 -0.55 25.78
CA ASN A 86 25.52 -1.47 26.87
C ASN A 86 24.08 -1.18 27.36
N PRO A 87 23.04 -1.71 26.70
CA PRO A 87 21.66 -1.50 27.13
C PRO A 87 21.47 -2.08 28.53
N SER A 88 20.73 -1.37 29.41
CA SER A 88 20.33 -1.94 30.70
C SER A 88 19.52 -3.22 30.47
N LEU A 89 19.62 -4.16 31.40
CA LEU A 89 18.85 -5.42 31.33
C LEU A 89 17.36 -5.17 31.10
N LEU A 90 16.80 -4.12 31.71
CA LEU A 90 15.41 -3.73 31.50
C LEU A 90 15.13 -3.36 30.04
N LYS A 91 15.98 -2.54 29.42
CA LYS A 91 15.82 -2.15 28.01
C LYS A 91 15.91 -3.35 27.08
N ALA A 92 16.90 -4.22 27.29
CA ALA A 92 17.06 -5.44 26.51
C ALA A 92 15.84 -6.36 26.65
N THR A 93 15.32 -6.54 27.86
CA THR A 93 14.12 -7.35 28.11
C THR A 93 12.89 -6.79 27.39
N VAL A 94 12.65 -5.47 27.47
CA VAL A 94 11.53 -4.82 26.79
C VAL A 94 11.68 -4.92 25.28
N GLN A 95 12.90 -4.72 24.75
CA GLN A 95 13.17 -4.85 23.32
C GLN A 95 12.80 -6.24 22.83
N GLU A 96 13.38 -7.27 23.42
CA GLU A 96 13.22 -8.65 22.98
C GLU A 96 11.80 -9.20 23.26
N SER A 97 11.24 -8.89 24.44
CA SER A 97 9.97 -9.48 24.86
C SER A 97 8.75 -8.77 24.28
N LEU A 98 8.88 -7.54 23.83
CA LEU A 98 7.75 -6.74 23.33
C LEU A 98 7.99 -6.23 21.91
N TRP A 99 8.97 -5.36 21.70
CA TRP A 99 9.12 -4.67 20.42
C TRP A 99 9.47 -5.59 19.26
N ASP A 100 10.41 -6.51 19.46
CA ASP A 100 10.83 -7.46 18.43
C ASP A 100 9.69 -8.41 18.06
N GLN A 101 8.90 -8.83 19.05
CA GLN A 101 7.72 -9.66 18.79
C GLN A 101 6.62 -8.89 18.07
N MET A 102 6.32 -7.67 18.49
CA MET A 102 5.34 -6.81 17.79
C MET A 102 5.73 -6.60 16.33
N THR A 103 6.98 -6.24 16.07
CA THR A 103 7.48 -6.04 14.71
C THR A 103 7.34 -7.31 13.88
N THR A 104 7.69 -8.45 14.45
CA THR A 104 7.56 -9.75 13.78
C THR A 104 6.10 -10.07 13.44
N TYR A 105 5.17 -9.86 14.36
CA TYR A 105 3.73 -10.07 14.11
C TYR A 105 3.20 -9.14 13.03
N LEU A 106 3.55 -7.85 13.06
CA LEU A 106 3.14 -6.88 12.05
C LEU A 106 3.67 -7.25 10.67
N ARG A 107 4.94 -7.59 10.56
CA ARG A 107 5.55 -8.03 9.29
C ARG A 107 4.87 -9.27 8.74
N THR A 108 4.66 -10.28 9.57
CA THR A 108 3.99 -11.52 9.18
C THR A 108 2.55 -11.26 8.72
N PHE A 109 1.81 -10.45 9.45
CA PHE A 109 0.45 -10.05 9.10
C PHE A 109 0.40 -9.31 7.76
N CYS A 110 1.23 -8.29 7.59
CA CYS A 110 1.27 -7.48 6.36
C CYS A 110 1.76 -8.28 5.15
N ALA A 111 2.70 -9.22 5.33
CA ALA A 111 3.18 -10.10 4.27
C ALA A 111 2.14 -11.13 3.84
N GLY A 112 1.20 -11.48 4.73
CA GLY A 112 0.13 -12.43 4.46
C GLY A 112 -1.09 -11.83 3.75
N ILE A 113 -1.17 -10.51 3.58
CA ILE A 113 -2.28 -9.82 2.91
C ILE A 113 -1.80 -9.27 1.58
N THR A 114 -2.50 -9.62 0.50
CA THR A 114 -2.24 -9.10 -0.85
C THR A 114 -3.16 -7.92 -1.18
N LEU A 115 -2.79 -7.15 -2.20
CA LEU A 115 -3.65 -6.12 -2.76
C LEU A 115 -4.96 -6.73 -3.29
N GLN A 116 -4.89 -7.95 -3.86
CA GLN A 116 -6.07 -8.68 -4.34
C GLN A 116 -7.04 -9.01 -3.20
N ASP A 117 -6.55 -9.45 -2.05
CA ASP A 117 -7.40 -9.73 -0.88
C ASP A 117 -8.20 -8.48 -0.46
N MET A 118 -7.59 -7.32 -0.52
CA MET A 118 -8.26 -6.06 -0.19
C MET A 118 -9.29 -5.64 -1.26
N ILE A 119 -9.00 -5.88 -2.53
CA ILE A 119 -9.94 -5.66 -3.63
C ILE A 119 -11.17 -6.57 -3.46
N ASP A 120 -10.97 -7.83 -3.17
CA ASP A 120 -12.04 -8.81 -3.00
C ASP A 120 -12.92 -8.47 -1.79
N ARG A 121 -12.31 -8.05 -0.67
CA ARG A 121 -13.05 -7.56 0.50
C ARG A 121 -13.86 -6.31 0.19
N TYR A 122 -13.28 -5.36 -0.55
CA TYR A 122 -13.98 -4.15 -0.98
C TYR A 122 -15.20 -4.51 -1.85
N ARG A 123 -15.03 -5.35 -2.86
CA ARG A 123 -16.13 -5.80 -3.73
C ARG A 123 -17.25 -6.49 -2.96
N SER A 124 -16.89 -7.31 -1.98
CA SER A 124 -17.85 -7.98 -1.10
C SER A 124 -18.60 -7.04 -0.17
N SER A 125 -18.06 -5.84 0.09
CA SER A 125 -18.69 -4.84 0.95
C SER A 125 -19.66 -3.91 0.21
N ILE A 126 -19.69 -3.94 -1.13
CA ILE A 126 -20.60 -3.13 -1.93
C ILE A 126 -22.02 -3.71 -1.82
N PRO A 127 -23.02 -2.91 -1.38
CA PRO A 127 -24.40 -3.38 -1.33
C PRO A 127 -24.91 -3.80 -2.71
N PRO A 128 -25.79 -4.83 -2.80
CA PRO A 128 -26.32 -5.29 -4.07
C PRO A 128 -26.99 -4.21 -4.94
N ASP A 129 -27.61 -3.23 -4.30
CA ASP A 129 -28.28 -2.12 -4.97
C ASP A 129 -27.32 -1.13 -5.61
N GLU A 130 -26.11 -1.01 -5.10
CA GLU A 130 -25.04 -0.17 -5.67
C GLU A 130 -24.19 -0.91 -6.70
N ALA A 131 -24.13 -2.23 -6.63
CA ALA A 131 -23.36 -3.04 -7.57
C ALA A 131 -23.77 -2.83 -9.02
N PHE A 132 -25.06 -2.55 -9.28
CA PHE A 132 -25.57 -2.23 -10.62
C PHE A 132 -25.03 -0.92 -11.20
N MET A 133 -24.63 0.05 -10.38
CA MET A 133 -24.10 1.34 -10.86
C MET A 133 -22.63 1.26 -11.32
N TYR A 134 -21.88 0.24 -10.87
CA TYR A 134 -20.48 0.06 -11.23
C TYR A 134 -20.26 -0.75 -12.53
N TYR A 135 -21.32 -1.41 -13.04
CA TYR A 135 -21.27 -2.20 -14.28
C TYR A 135 -21.88 -1.48 -15.49
N ILE A 136 -22.31 -0.28 -15.31
CA ILE A 136 -22.76 0.61 -16.39
C ILE A 136 -21.68 1.68 -16.64
#